data_83f3c4939b3e132764434a8c84c49f1c
#
_entry.id   83f3c4939b3e132764434a8c84c49f1c
#
_cell.length_a   1.000
_cell.length_b   1.000
_cell.length_c   1.000
_cell.angle_alpha   90.00
_cell.angle_beta   90.00
_cell.angle_gamma   90.00
#
_symmetry.space_group_name_H-M   'P 1'
#
loop_
_entity.id
_entity.type
_entity.pdbx_description
1 polymer ?
#
loop_
_entity_poly.entity_id
_entity_poly.type
_entity_poly.pdbx_seq_one_letter_code
_entity_poly.pdbx_strand_id
1 'polypeptide(L)'
;MGKLYFIGAGPGDPELITVKGQRLIAEAEVIIYAGSLVNPEILKYGRKDAEVYNSATMNLDEVLKVEIDALKAGKMVARVHTGDPAIYGAIQEQMDGLRAAGIKEDQFSVIPGVSSFLATAAALKQEYTLPSISQTVIITRMEGRTPVPPKEKLALLAAHQATMCIFLSVQAIDQVMATLKEGGYPGDTPVAIVARATWPDQRIFRGTIDTIADILHQAGVVRQAMIVVGKVLDTDYELSKLYDSKFTTMFRKGTDGE
;
A
#
# COMPACT_ATOMS: atom_id res chain seq x y z
N MET A 1 16.27 -27.63 3.84
CA MET A 1 16.09 -26.94 2.56
C MET A 1 15.72 -25.51 2.88
N GLY A 2 16.43 -24.53 2.33
CA GLY A 2 16.19 -23.12 2.63
C GLY A 2 14.79 -22.68 2.21
N LYS A 3 14.24 -21.69 2.90
CA LYS A 3 12.93 -21.09 2.63
C LYS A 3 13.04 -19.57 2.57
N LEU A 4 12.31 -18.93 1.66
CA LEU A 4 12.24 -17.48 1.53
C LEU A 4 10.79 -17.02 1.67
N TYR A 5 10.61 -15.93 2.41
CA TYR A 5 9.30 -15.32 2.62
C TYR A 5 9.35 -13.84 2.25
N PHE A 6 8.57 -13.45 1.23
CA PHE A 6 8.29 -12.05 0.92
C PHE A 6 7.25 -11.54 1.92
N ILE A 7 7.66 -10.72 2.86
CA ILE A 7 6.84 -10.34 4.04
C ILE A 7 6.43 -8.88 3.95
N GLY A 8 5.13 -8.60 4.04
CA GLY A 8 4.62 -7.26 4.23
C GLY A 8 4.85 -6.79 5.66
N ALA A 9 5.65 -5.73 5.83
CA ALA A 9 5.95 -5.13 7.13
C ALA A 9 4.86 -4.19 7.66
N GLY A 10 3.80 -3.98 6.88
CA GLY A 10 2.83 -2.95 7.19
C GLY A 10 3.27 -1.54 6.77
N PRO A 11 2.45 -0.52 7.07
CA PRO A 11 2.60 0.83 6.52
C PRO A 11 3.64 1.70 7.23
N GLY A 12 4.08 1.31 8.44
CA GLY A 12 5.03 2.11 9.21
C GLY A 12 5.12 1.71 10.68
N ASP A 13 3.99 1.60 11.38
CA ASP A 13 3.94 1.07 12.74
C ASP A 13 4.33 -0.43 12.72
N PRO A 14 5.39 -0.84 13.45
CA PRO A 14 5.79 -2.23 13.51
C PRO A 14 4.71 -3.19 14.03
N GLU A 15 3.77 -2.71 14.83
CA GLU A 15 2.67 -3.53 15.37
C GLU A 15 1.60 -3.85 14.32
N LEU A 16 1.63 -3.18 13.17
CA LEU A 16 0.74 -3.47 12.03
C LEU A 16 1.28 -4.55 11.09
N ILE A 17 2.35 -5.22 11.47
CA ILE A 17 2.76 -6.46 10.82
C ILE A 17 1.80 -7.60 11.19
N THR A 18 1.62 -8.55 10.29
CA THR A 18 0.87 -9.76 10.65
C THR A 18 1.64 -10.61 11.65
N VAL A 19 0.94 -11.29 12.55
CA VAL A 19 1.54 -12.25 13.50
C VAL A 19 2.43 -13.28 12.79
N LYS A 20 2.01 -13.74 11.60
CA LYS A 20 2.79 -14.66 10.78
C LYS A 20 4.07 -14.00 10.27
N GLY A 21 3.99 -12.76 9.78
CA GLY A 21 5.16 -12.01 9.30
C GLY A 21 6.19 -11.79 10.40
N GLN A 22 5.75 -11.35 11.58
CA GLN A 22 6.60 -11.15 12.75
C GLN A 22 7.33 -12.44 13.15
N ARG A 23 6.61 -13.55 13.25
CA ARG A 23 7.21 -14.86 13.59
C ARG A 23 8.26 -15.29 12.57
N LEU A 24 8.00 -15.12 11.28
CA LEU A 24 8.93 -15.47 10.22
C LEU A 24 10.19 -14.58 10.22
N ILE A 25 10.07 -13.30 10.56
CA ILE A 25 11.22 -12.41 10.76
C ILE A 25 12.07 -12.90 11.96
N ALA A 26 11.41 -13.30 13.05
CA ALA A 26 12.11 -13.80 14.25
C ALA A 26 12.86 -15.11 14.03
N GLU A 27 12.39 -15.96 13.10
CA GLU A 27 13.00 -17.23 12.74
C GLU A 27 14.10 -17.09 11.66
N ALA A 28 14.11 -15.99 10.89
CA ALA A 28 14.98 -15.81 9.73
C ALA A 28 16.47 -15.67 10.11
N GLU A 29 17.32 -16.38 9.38
CA GLU A 29 18.78 -16.28 9.48
C GLU A 29 19.34 -15.16 8.61
N VAL A 30 18.58 -14.78 7.56
CA VAL A 30 18.90 -13.67 6.66
C VAL A 30 17.68 -12.78 6.53
N ILE A 31 17.86 -11.48 6.77
CA ILE A 31 16.81 -10.46 6.62
C ILE A 31 17.24 -9.47 5.56
N ILE A 32 16.44 -9.33 4.50
CA ILE A 32 16.67 -8.32 3.46
C ILE A 32 15.47 -7.36 3.49
N TYR A 33 15.68 -6.11 3.87
CA TYR A 33 14.58 -5.14 3.99
C TYR A 33 14.69 -3.98 3.00
N ALA A 34 13.55 -3.48 2.50
CA ALA A 34 13.48 -2.34 1.60
C ALA A 34 13.60 -1.01 2.39
N GLY A 35 14.82 -0.67 2.81
CA GLY A 35 15.11 0.40 3.78
C GLY A 35 14.77 1.80 3.33
N SER A 36 14.39 2.02 2.07
CA SER A 36 13.87 3.32 1.60
C SER A 36 12.47 3.65 2.15
N LEU A 37 11.68 2.63 2.53
CA LEU A 37 10.28 2.77 2.93
C LEU A 37 9.91 1.96 4.18
N VAL A 38 10.60 0.84 4.45
CA VAL A 38 10.35 0.00 5.63
C VAL A 38 10.86 0.71 6.88
N ASN A 39 10.05 0.76 7.93
CA ASN A 39 10.48 1.25 9.23
C ASN A 39 11.54 0.31 9.82
N PRO A 40 12.77 0.78 10.10
CA PRO A 40 13.84 -0.07 10.65
C PRO A 40 13.50 -0.68 12.02
N GLU A 41 12.54 -0.11 12.76
CA GLU A 41 12.06 -0.70 14.01
C GLU A 41 11.52 -2.13 13.85
N ILE A 42 11.16 -2.54 12.62
CA ILE A 42 10.74 -3.93 12.33
C ILE A 42 11.87 -4.94 12.59
N LEU A 43 13.11 -4.50 12.49
CA LEU A 43 14.29 -5.35 12.71
C LEU A 43 14.43 -5.82 14.16
N LYS A 44 13.79 -5.14 15.12
CA LYS A 44 13.74 -5.57 16.52
C LYS A 44 13.12 -6.96 16.72
N TYR A 45 12.31 -7.41 15.76
CA TYR A 45 11.72 -8.75 15.78
C TYR A 45 12.68 -9.83 15.30
N GLY A 46 13.75 -9.46 14.57
CA GLY A 46 14.74 -10.38 14.08
C GLY A 46 15.63 -10.94 15.19
N ARG A 47 16.17 -12.12 14.98
CA ARG A 47 17.18 -12.72 15.86
C ARG A 47 18.49 -11.91 15.81
N LYS A 48 19.22 -11.89 16.93
CA LYS A 48 20.45 -11.05 17.09
C LYS A 48 21.60 -11.46 16.16
N ASP A 49 21.62 -12.71 15.74
CA ASP A 49 22.64 -13.30 14.87
C ASP A 49 22.20 -13.38 13.41
N ALA A 50 21.06 -12.78 13.04
CA ALA A 50 20.64 -12.69 11.65
C ALA A 50 21.57 -11.79 10.83
N GLU A 51 21.88 -12.24 9.61
CA GLU A 51 22.51 -11.38 8.60
C GLU A 51 21.50 -10.39 8.04
N VAL A 52 21.75 -9.08 8.16
CA VAL A 52 20.80 -8.03 7.76
C VAL A 52 21.33 -7.24 6.57
N TYR A 53 20.53 -7.17 5.50
CA TYR A 53 20.84 -6.43 4.28
C TYR A 53 19.78 -5.33 4.03
N ASN A 54 20.25 -4.12 3.70
CA ASN A 54 19.39 -3.03 3.27
C ASN A 54 19.39 -2.95 1.73
N SER A 55 18.29 -3.34 1.11
CA SER A 55 18.18 -3.35 -0.36
C SER A 55 17.96 -1.96 -0.99
N ALA A 56 17.92 -0.89 -0.23
CA ALA A 56 17.81 0.47 -0.79
C ALA A 56 19.02 0.86 -1.66
N THR A 57 20.16 0.22 -1.47
CA THR A 57 21.39 0.45 -2.22
C THR A 57 21.80 -0.73 -3.11
N MET A 58 20.94 -1.74 -3.24
CA MET A 58 21.17 -2.95 -4.02
C MET A 58 20.35 -2.92 -5.32
N ASN A 59 20.92 -3.48 -6.38
CA ASN A 59 20.19 -3.80 -7.60
C ASN A 59 19.56 -5.20 -7.51
N LEU A 60 18.80 -5.61 -8.54
CA LEU A 60 18.08 -6.89 -8.56
C LEU A 60 19.05 -8.08 -8.46
N ASP A 61 20.16 -8.05 -9.22
CA ASP A 61 21.13 -9.17 -9.24
C ASP A 61 21.80 -9.35 -7.87
N GLU A 62 22.10 -8.25 -7.18
CA GLU A 62 22.69 -8.28 -5.83
C GLU A 62 21.70 -8.85 -4.81
N VAL A 63 20.40 -8.47 -4.88
CA VAL A 63 19.36 -9.03 -4.02
C VAL A 63 19.19 -10.52 -4.29
N LEU A 64 19.03 -10.91 -5.55
CA LEU A 64 18.91 -12.33 -5.96
C LEU A 64 20.11 -13.16 -5.54
N LYS A 65 21.32 -12.60 -5.65
CA LYS A 65 22.53 -13.31 -5.21
C LYS A 65 22.44 -13.67 -3.72
N VAL A 66 22.07 -12.72 -2.85
CA VAL A 66 21.95 -12.98 -1.41
C VAL A 66 20.85 -14.02 -1.14
N GLU A 67 19.68 -13.88 -1.79
CA GLU A 67 18.57 -14.81 -1.64
C GLU A 67 18.94 -16.23 -2.04
N ILE A 68 19.53 -16.39 -3.24
CA ILE A 68 19.90 -17.70 -3.80
C ILE A 68 21.01 -18.37 -2.97
N ASP A 69 22.04 -17.62 -2.58
CA ASP A 69 23.15 -18.16 -1.79
C ASP A 69 22.64 -18.63 -0.41
N ALA A 70 21.79 -17.86 0.25
CA ALA A 70 21.16 -18.24 1.51
C ALA A 70 20.27 -19.49 1.37
N LEU A 71 19.42 -19.55 0.33
CA LEU A 71 18.59 -20.72 0.06
C LEU A 71 19.37 -21.98 -0.22
N LYS A 72 20.48 -21.89 -0.99
CA LYS A 72 21.38 -23.01 -1.25
C LYS A 72 22.12 -23.48 0.00
N ALA A 73 22.43 -22.55 0.91
CA ALA A 73 23.01 -22.87 2.22
C ALA A 73 21.98 -23.46 3.21
N GLY A 74 20.71 -23.62 2.81
CA GLY A 74 19.65 -24.17 3.64
C GLY A 74 19.04 -23.17 4.63
N LYS A 75 19.41 -21.88 4.54
CA LYS A 75 18.96 -20.83 5.45
C LYS A 75 17.54 -20.37 5.17
N MET A 76 16.89 -19.80 6.19
CA MET A 76 15.62 -19.10 6.09
C MET A 76 15.85 -17.61 5.83
N VAL A 77 15.18 -17.08 4.81
CA VAL A 77 15.29 -15.68 4.36
C VAL A 77 13.95 -14.95 4.57
N ALA A 78 13.98 -13.82 5.25
CA ALA A 78 12.89 -12.86 5.31
C ALA A 78 13.18 -11.69 4.37
N ARG A 79 12.46 -11.60 3.25
CA ARG A 79 12.47 -10.46 2.34
C ARG A 79 11.35 -9.50 2.72
N VAL A 80 11.71 -8.39 3.38
CA VAL A 80 10.76 -7.49 4.05
C VAL A 80 10.44 -6.27 3.19
N HIS A 81 9.17 -6.10 2.84
CA HIS A 81 8.64 -5.01 2.03
C HIS A 81 7.74 -4.08 2.85
N THR A 82 7.67 -2.80 2.48
CA THR A 82 6.68 -1.89 3.08
C THR A 82 5.27 -2.26 2.63
N GLY A 83 4.29 -2.04 3.49
CA GLY A 83 2.88 -2.33 3.20
C GLY A 83 2.65 -3.81 2.91
N ASP A 84 2.16 -4.07 1.71
CA ASP A 84 1.95 -5.41 1.15
C ASP A 84 2.89 -5.64 -0.04
N PRO A 85 3.60 -6.78 -0.14
CA PRO A 85 4.54 -7.05 -1.21
C PRO A 85 3.90 -7.10 -2.62
N ALA A 86 2.61 -7.44 -2.70
CA ALA A 86 1.90 -7.59 -3.97
C ALA A 86 1.50 -6.24 -4.61
N ILE A 87 1.61 -5.12 -3.86
CA ILE A 87 1.26 -3.79 -4.35
C ILE A 87 2.54 -2.96 -4.52
N TYR A 88 3.01 -2.80 -5.74
CA TYR A 88 4.24 -2.07 -6.11
C TYR A 88 5.51 -2.57 -5.41
N GLY A 89 5.54 -3.84 -4.97
CA GLY A 89 6.65 -4.41 -4.22
C GLY A 89 7.79 -4.96 -5.09
N ALA A 90 7.66 -4.99 -6.41
CA ALA A 90 8.66 -5.54 -7.35
C ALA A 90 9.13 -6.96 -6.98
N ILE A 91 8.19 -7.80 -6.49
CA ILE A 91 8.50 -9.17 -6.10
C ILE A 91 8.43 -10.16 -7.27
N GLN A 92 7.71 -9.82 -8.34
CA GLN A 92 7.55 -10.74 -9.47
C GLN A 92 8.90 -11.06 -10.12
N GLU A 93 9.70 -10.03 -10.39
CA GLU A 93 11.05 -10.21 -10.99
C GLU A 93 11.99 -10.97 -10.07
N GLN A 94 11.86 -10.85 -8.74
CA GLN A 94 12.62 -11.64 -7.77
C GLN A 94 12.19 -13.12 -7.82
N MET A 95 10.89 -13.40 -7.80
CA MET A 95 10.38 -14.79 -7.95
C MET A 95 10.81 -15.44 -9.27
N ASP A 96 10.78 -14.67 -10.36
CA ASP A 96 11.22 -15.17 -11.67
C ASP A 96 12.73 -15.46 -11.70
N GLY A 97 13.54 -14.60 -11.06
CA GLY A 97 14.98 -14.84 -10.87
C GLY A 97 15.27 -16.09 -10.01
N LEU A 98 14.51 -16.30 -8.95
CA LEU A 98 14.61 -17.52 -8.13
C LEU A 98 14.28 -18.78 -8.95
N ARG A 99 13.20 -18.75 -9.75
CA ARG A 99 12.84 -19.86 -10.66
C ARG A 99 13.95 -20.16 -11.66
N ALA A 100 14.49 -19.11 -12.29
CA ALA A 100 15.60 -19.23 -13.25
C ALA A 100 16.86 -19.85 -12.61
N ALA A 101 17.08 -19.62 -11.32
CA ALA A 101 18.16 -20.20 -10.54
C ALA A 101 17.89 -21.65 -10.06
N GLY A 102 16.72 -22.23 -10.42
CA GLY A 102 16.32 -23.59 -10.05
C GLY A 102 15.75 -23.73 -8.64
N ILE A 103 15.38 -22.60 -7.98
CA ILE A 103 14.67 -22.62 -6.71
C ILE A 103 13.22 -23.04 -6.97
N LYS A 104 12.75 -24.02 -6.21
CA LYS A 104 11.41 -24.60 -6.40
C LYS A 104 10.33 -23.71 -5.79
N GLU A 105 9.09 -23.78 -6.33
CA GLU A 105 7.92 -23.02 -5.87
C GLU A 105 7.61 -23.21 -4.38
N ASP A 106 7.85 -24.39 -3.85
CA ASP A 106 7.61 -24.66 -2.43
C ASP A 106 8.66 -24.04 -1.49
N GLN A 107 9.73 -23.45 -2.04
CA GLN A 107 10.80 -22.83 -1.26
C GLN A 107 10.56 -21.34 -0.98
N PHE A 108 9.63 -20.68 -1.66
CA PHE A 108 9.30 -19.30 -1.37
C PHE A 108 7.79 -19.08 -1.25
N SER A 109 7.40 -18.05 -0.50
CA SER A 109 5.99 -17.71 -0.28
C SER A 109 5.83 -16.22 -0.05
N VAL A 110 4.65 -15.68 -0.36
CA VAL A 110 4.28 -14.29 -0.09
C VAL A 110 3.39 -14.25 1.16
N ILE A 111 3.75 -13.40 2.10
CA ILE A 111 3.00 -13.15 3.34
C ILE A 111 2.41 -11.74 3.23
N PRO A 112 1.08 -11.62 3.15
CA PRO A 112 0.42 -10.33 3.00
C PRO A 112 0.69 -9.39 4.18
N GLY A 113 0.56 -8.09 3.92
CA GLY A 113 0.71 -7.04 4.91
C GLY A 113 -0.38 -5.98 4.79
N VAL A 114 -0.46 -5.09 5.77
CA VAL A 114 -1.37 -3.94 5.73
C VAL A 114 -0.79 -2.88 4.80
N SER A 115 -1.41 -2.70 3.65
CA SER A 115 -0.98 -1.69 2.67
C SER A 115 -1.27 -0.26 3.15
N SER A 116 -0.44 0.69 2.72
CA SER A 116 -0.54 2.10 3.11
C SER A 116 -1.86 2.77 2.73
N PHE A 117 -2.58 2.31 1.68
CA PHE A 117 -3.89 2.86 1.36
C PHE A 117 -4.95 2.52 2.42
N LEU A 118 -4.88 1.33 3.03
CA LEU A 118 -5.75 0.93 4.15
C LEU A 118 -5.37 1.68 5.43
N ALA A 119 -4.08 1.85 5.70
CA ALA A 119 -3.61 2.66 6.82
C ALA A 119 -4.04 4.13 6.69
N THR A 120 -4.07 4.64 5.46
CA THR A 120 -4.58 5.99 5.17
C THR A 120 -6.08 6.09 5.48
N ALA A 121 -6.90 5.09 5.10
CA ALA A 121 -8.31 5.03 5.46
C ALA A 121 -8.51 5.09 6.98
N ALA A 122 -7.73 4.29 7.71
CA ALA A 122 -7.76 4.27 9.17
C ALA A 122 -7.35 5.62 9.79
N ALA A 123 -6.28 6.25 9.30
CA ALA A 123 -5.84 7.57 9.75
C ALA A 123 -6.88 8.66 9.49
N LEU A 124 -7.59 8.58 8.37
CA LEU A 124 -8.68 9.49 8.02
C LEU A 124 -9.98 9.17 8.75
N LYS A 125 -10.11 7.97 9.36
CA LYS A 125 -11.34 7.40 9.92
C LYS A 125 -12.46 7.36 8.88
N GLN A 126 -12.11 6.96 7.67
CA GLN A 126 -12.98 7.01 6.50
C GLN A 126 -13.08 5.63 5.83
N GLU A 127 -14.29 5.16 5.63
CA GLU A 127 -14.58 4.05 4.74
C GLU A 127 -14.54 4.54 3.28
N TYR A 128 -13.85 3.81 2.41
CA TYR A 128 -13.70 4.18 0.99
C TYR A 128 -14.90 3.78 0.12
N THR A 129 -15.81 2.99 0.65
CA THR A 129 -16.94 2.40 -0.08
C THR A 129 -18.25 2.74 0.61
N LEU A 130 -18.81 3.90 0.30
CA LEU A 130 -20.08 4.36 0.86
C LEU A 130 -21.23 4.13 -0.12
N PRO A 131 -22.39 3.63 0.35
CA PRO A 131 -23.59 3.51 -0.47
C PRO A 131 -23.93 4.84 -1.14
N SER A 132 -24.39 4.79 -2.38
CA SER A 132 -24.76 5.92 -3.26
C SER A 132 -23.63 6.87 -3.65
N ILE A 133 -22.45 6.78 -3.02
CA ILE A 133 -21.31 7.67 -3.29
C ILE A 133 -20.25 6.97 -4.15
N SER A 134 -19.67 5.91 -3.66
CA SER A 134 -18.69 5.10 -4.40
C SER A 134 -18.64 3.69 -3.81
N GLN A 135 -18.74 2.68 -4.68
CA GLN A 135 -18.58 1.27 -4.33
C GLN A 135 -17.29 0.68 -4.94
N THR A 136 -16.47 1.55 -5.54
CA THR A 136 -15.24 1.18 -6.23
C THR A 136 -14.07 1.95 -5.67
N VAL A 137 -12.97 1.25 -5.42
CA VAL A 137 -11.68 1.85 -5.05
C VAL A 137 -10.67 1.56 -6.16
N ILE A 138 -10.16 2.60 -6.79
CA ILE A 138 -9.12 2.51 -7.81
C ILE A 138 -7.78 2.73 -7.12
N ILE A 139 -6.94 1.70 -7.12
CA ILE A 139 -5.55 1.76 -6.65
C ILE A 139 -4.68 1.95 -7.89
N THR A 140 -3.98 3.08 -7.97
CA THR A 140 -3.16 3.42 -9.13
C THR A 140 -1.97 4.28 -8.76
N ARG A 141 -1.17 4.63 -9.76
CA ARG A 141 -0.13 5.66 -9.71
C ARG A 141 -0.18 6.50 -10.98
N MET A 142 0.32 7.71 -10.91
CA MET A 142 0.58 8.48 -12.11
C MET A 142 1.84 7.96 -12.81
N GLU A 143 1.90 8.04 -14.12
CA GLU A 143 3.15 7.81 -14.86
C GLU A 143 4.20 8.84 -14.47
N GLY A 144 5.45 8.40 -14.42
CA GLY A 144 6.59 9.24 -14.08
C GLY A 144 7.84 8.77 -14.85
N ARG A 145 8.90 8.45 -14.13
CA ARG A 145 10.11 7.85 -14.74
C ARG A 145 9.85 6.52 -15.43
N THR A 146 8.82 5.80 -14.97
CA THR A 146 8.35 4.57 -15.60
C THR A 146 6.94 4.80 -16.15
N PRO A 147 6.64 4.30 -17.36
CA PRO A 147 5.32 4.46 -17.98
C PRO A 147 4.25 3.66 -17.25
N VAL A 148 3.00 3.97 -17.56
CA VAL A 148 1.83 3.11 -17.28
C VAL A 148 1.26 2.61 -18.59
N PRO A 149 0.52 1.49 -18.62
CA PRO A 149 -0.18 1.06 -19.82
C PRO A 149 -1.11 2.16 -20.35
N PRO A 150 -1.23 2.34 -21.68
CA PRO A 150 -2.01 3.44 -22.26
C PRO A 150 -3.46 3.54 -21.78
N LYS A 151 -4.10 2.40 -21.47
CA LYS A 151 -5.48 2.34 -20.95
C LYS A 151 -5.57 2.62 -19.44
N GLU A 152 -4.45 2.70 -18.74
CA GLU A 152 -4.36 2.94 -17.29
C GLU A 152 -3.86 4.34 -16.95
N LYS A 153 -3.83 5.25 -17.94
CA LYS A 153 -3.51 6.65 -17.71
C LYS A 153 -4.46 7.25 -16.69
N LEU A 154 -3.92 8.05 -15.77
CA LEU A 154 -4.67 8.61 -14.64
C LEU A 154 -5.93 9.37 -15.09
N ALA A 155 -5.88 10.12 -16.20
CA ALA A 155 -7.06 10.82 -16.74
C ALA A 155 -8.18 9.86 -17.15
N LEU A 156 -7.85 8.69 -17.72
CA LEU A 156 -8.85 7.69 -18.11
C LEU A 156 -9.50 7.02 -16.89
N LEU A 157 -8.70 6.72 -15.86
CA LEU A 157 -9.21 6.17 -14.61
C LEU A 157 -10.05 7.19 -13.85
N ALA A 158 -9.68 8.46 -13.90
CA ALA A 158 -10.41 9.55 -13.27
C ALA A 158 -11.83 9.75 -13.82
N ALA A 159 -12.09 9.36 -15.08
CA ALA A 159 -13.42 9.42 -15.69
C ALA A 159 -14.49 8.60 -14.93
N HIS A 160 -14.10 7.63 -14.13
CA HIS A 160 -15.02 6.86 -13.28
C HIS A 160 -15.49 7.64 -12.05
N GLN A 161 -14.80 8.72 -11.64
CA GLN A 161 -15.10 9.52 -10.44
C GLN A 161 -15.30 8.67 -9.17
N ALA A 162 -14.67 7.50 -9.11
CA ALA A 162 -14.69 6.58 -7.98
C ALA A 162 -13.74 7.06 -6.86
N THR A 163 -13.71 6.39 -5.73
CA THR A 163 -12.64 6.61 -4.75
C THR A 163 -11.30 6.19 -5.35
N MET A 164 -10.31 7.08 -5.34
CA MET A 164 -8.98 6.77 -5.86
C MET A 164 -7.91 6.87 -4.77
N CYS A 165 -7.03 5.86 -4.71
CA CYS A 165 -5.81 5.83 -3.89
C CYS A 165 -4.59 5.87 -4.82
N ILE A 166 -3.89 7.03 -4.87
CA ILE A 166 -2.83 7.28 -5.83
C ILE A 166 -1.48 7.18 -5.13
N PHE A 167 -0.73 6.12 -5.47
CA PHE A 167 0.58 5.81 -4.94
C PHE A 167 1.69 6.58 -5.66
N LEU A 168 2.87 6.73 -5.02
CA LEU A 168 4.14 7.14 -5.63
C LEU A 168 4.08 8.45 -6.46
N SER A 169 3.10 9.32 -6.23
CA SER A 169 2.81 10.44 -7.11
C SER A 169 2.81 11.80 -6.42
N VAL A 170 3.04 11.85 -5.11
CA VAL A 170 2.95 13.10 -4.32
C VAL A 170 3.95 14.17 -4.75
N GLN A 171 5.12 13.79 -5.28
CA GLN A 171 6.11 14.74 -5.79
C GLN A 171 5.65 15.49 -7.05
N ALA A 172 4.61 15.00 -7.73
CA ALA A 172 4.02 15.59 -8.92
C ALA A 172 2.58 16.05 -8.65
N ILE A 173 2.30 16.55 -7.44
CA ILE A 173 0.94 16.84 -6.98
C ILE A 173 0.17 17.77 -7.91
N ASP A 174 0.81 18.81 -8.45
CA ASP A 174 0.17 19.76 -9.38
C ASP A 174 -0.30 19.04 -10.65
N GLN A 175 0.57 18.19 -11.21
CA GLN A 175 0.23 17.41 -12.40
C GLN A 175 -0.83 16.37 -12.11
N VAL A 176 -0.80 15.73 -10.93
CA VAL A 176 -1.85 14.78 -10.49
C VAL A 176 -3.20 15.50 -10.44
N MET A 177 -3.28 16.66 -9.80
CA MET A 177 -4.53 17.41 -9.69
C MET A 177 -5.04 17.90 -11.05
N ALA A 178 -4.15 18.41 -11.91
CA ALA A 178 -4.51 18.80 -13.28
C ALA A 178 -5.06 17.62 -14.08
N THR A 179 -4.40 16.45 -14.01
CA THR A 179 -4.82 15.23 -14.72
C THR A 179 -6.16 14.68 -14.20
N LEU A 180 -6.44 14.80 -12.92
CA LEU A 180 -7.74 14.39 -12.36
C LEU A 180 -8.87 15.30 -12.87
N LYS A 181 -8.62 16.61 -13.00
CA LYS A 181 -9.58 17.55 -13.61
C LYS A 181 -9.81 17.26 -15.09
N GLU A 182 -8.74 17.00 -15.85
CA GLU A 182 -8.83 16.57 -17.24
C GLU A 182 -9.68 15.30 -17.40
N GLY A 183 -9.57 14.36 -16.45
CA GLY A 183 -10.34 13.12 -16.41
C GLY A 183 -11.77 13.29 -15.92
N GLY A 184 -12.21 14.50 -15.54
CA GLY A 184 -13.61 14.80 -15.22
C GLY A 184 -13.96 15.01 -13.74
N TYR A 185 -12.99 14.95 -12.82
CA TYR A 185 -13.28 15.32 -11.44
C TYR A 185 -13.52 16.85 -11.33
N PRO A 186 -14.60 17.29 -10.69
CA PRO A 186 -14.79 18.70 -10.33
C PRO A 186 -13.65 19.23 -9.44
N GLY A 187 -13.32 20.51 -9.58
CA GLY A 187 -12.24 21.14 -8.81
C GLY A 187 -12.47 21.17 -7.30
N ASP A 188 -13.74 21.14 -6.87
CA ASP A 188 -14.18 21.08 -5.47
C ASP A 188 -14.19 19.65 -4.91
N THR A 189 -13.88 18.62 -5.70
CA THR A 189 -13.84 17.24 -5.22
C THR A 189 -12.86 17.11 -4.05
N PRO A 190 -13.27 16.51 -2.92
CA PRO A 190 -12.43 16.36 -1.74
C PRO A 190 -11.19 15.50 -2.02
N VAL A 191 -10.07 15.96 -1.46
CA VAL A 191 -8.78 15.27 -1.47
C VAL A 191 -8.21 15.22 -0.06
N ALA A 192 -7.70 14.08 0.33
CA ALA A 192 -6.91 13.93 1.55
C ALA A 192 -5.53 13.36 1.21
N ILE A 193 -4.50 13.86 1.87
CA ILE A 193 -3.14 13.33 1.76
C ILE A 193 -2.65 12.97 3.15
N VAL A 194 -2.21 11.72 3.30
CA VAL A 194 -1.60 11.25 4.55
C VAL A 194 -0.14 10.94 4.29
N ALA A 195 0.72 11.77 4.86
CA ALA A 195 2.15 11.57 4.83
C ALA A 195 2.55 10.67 6.01
N ARG A 196 3.35 9.65 5.72
CA ARG A 196 3.89 8.69 6.70
C ARG A 196 2.80 8.10 7.59
N ALA A 197 1.74 7.57 6.98
CA ALA A 197 0.64 6.93 7.71
C ALA A 197 1.18 5.90 8.72
N THR A 198 0.70 5.97 9.97
CA THR A 198 1.09 5.14 11.12
C THR A 198 2.49 5.35 11.69
N TRP A 199 3.30 6.23 11.11
CA TRP A 199 4.57 6.61 11.70
C TRP A 199 4.36 7.66 12.81
N PRO A 200 5.31 7.83 13.76
CA PRO A 200 5.19 8.83 14.83
C PRO A 200 5.02 10.27 14.34
N ASP A 201 5.54 10.59 13.16
CA ASP A 201 5.48 11.88 12.50
C ASP A 201 4.44 11.95 11.38
N GLN A 202 3.39 11.11 11.46
CA GLN A 202 2.25 11.16 10.54
C GLN A 202 1.65 12.56 10.47
N ARG A 203 1.36 13.01 9.23
CA ARG A 203 0.64 14.27 8.97
C ARG A 203 -0.51 14.03 8.01
N ILE A 204 -1.63 14.74 8.26
CA ILE A 204 -2.85 14.64 7.44
C ILE A 204 -3.15 16.02 6.88
N PHE A 205 -3.41 16.08 5.58
CA PHE A 205 -3.80 17.28 4.85
C PHE A 205 -5.14 17.03 4.18
N ARG A 206 -6.04 18.00 4.24
CA ARG A 206 -7.36 17.96 3.61
C ARG A 206 -7.58 19.22 2.79
N GLY A 207 -8.20 19.06 1.64
CA GLY A 207 -8.53 20.14 0.72
C GLY A 207 -9.39 19.60 -0.42
N THR A 208 -9.35 20.28 -1.53
CA THR A 208 -10.01 19.90 -2.78
C THR A 208 -8.95 19.73 -3.88
N ILE A 209 -9.35 19.25 -5.04
CA ILE A 209 -8.46 19.18 -6.19
C ILE A 209 -7.85 20.56 -6.51
N ASP A 210 -8.61 21.64 -6.30
CA ASP A 210 -8.12 23.00 -6.56
C ASP A 210 -7.15 23.54 -5.50
N THR A 211 -7.19 23.03 -4.27
CA THR A 211 -6.48 23.67 -3.14
C THR A 211 -5.37 22.80 -2.53
N ILE A 212 -5.41 21.50 -2.71
CA ILE A 212 -4.54 20.57 -1.95
C ILE A 212 -3.06 20.72 -2.34
N ALA A 213 -2.75 21.11 -3.58
CA ALA A 213 -1.37 21.29 -4.04
C ALA A 213 -0.67 22.41 -3.26
N ASP A 214 -1.31 23.58 -3.12
CA ASP A 214 -0.78 24.72 -2.37
C ASP A 214 -0.57 24.37 -0.88
N ILE A 215 -1.51 23.64 -0.28
CA ILE A 215 -1.40 23.18 1.11
C ILE A 215 -0.16 22.27 1.26
N LEU A 216 0.05 21.38 0.31
CA LEU A 216 1.16 20.43 0.36
C LEU A 216 2.52 21.12 0.13
N HIS A 217 2.59 22.08 -0.78
CA HIS A 217 3.79 22.89 -1.03
C HIS A 217 4.22 23.67 0.22
N GLN A 218 3.28 24.32 0.90
CA GLN A 218 3.54 25.00 2.16
C GLN A 218 4.04 24.06 3.26
N ALA A 219 3.55 22.82 3.26
CA ALA A 219 3.95 21.81 4.23
C ALA A 219 5.27 21.09 3.91
N GLY A 220 5.84 21.29 2.71
CA GLY A 220 7.10 20.70 2.26
C GLY A 220 7.08 19.17 2.11
N VAL A 221 5.93 18.58 1.81
CA VAL A 221 5.79 17.11 1.67
C VAL A 221 6.02 16.71 0.22
N VAL A 222 7.08 15.94 -0.03
CA VAL A 222 7.49 15.53 -1.39
C VAL A 222 7.60 14.01 -1.57
N ARG A 223 7.40 13.22 -0.52
CA ARG A 223 7.53 11.75 -0.59
C ARG A 223 6.80 11.05 0.57
N GLN A 224 6.65 9.72 0.48
CA GLN A 224 6.04 8.86 1.50
C GLN A 224 4.64 9.34 1.91
N ALA A 225 3.82 9.69 0.93
CA ALA A 225 2.46 10.12 1.17
C ALA A 225 1.49 9.44 0.20
N MET A 226 0.30 9.13 0.70
CA MET A 226 -0.83 8.57 -0.05
C MET A 226 -1.79 9.70 -0.38
N ILE A 227 -2.19 9.78 -1.64
CA ILE A 227 -3.22 10.70 -2.10
C ILE A 227 -4.53 9.92 -2.20
N VAL A 228 -5.57 10.41 -1.55
CA VAL A 228 -6.94 9.86 -1.65
C VAL A 228 -7.85 10.94 -2.22
N VAL A 229 -8.62 10.58 -3.25
CA VAL A 229 -9.53 11.48 -3.95
C VAL A 229 -10.92 10.85 -4.00
N GLY A 230 -11.94 11.63 -3.75
CA GLY A 230 -13.32 11.20 -3.95
C GLY A 230 -14.31 11.78 -2.96
N LYS A 231 -15.57 11.79 -3.34
CA LYS A 231 -16.68 12.32 -2.51
C LYS A 231 -16.85 11.60 -1.18
N VAL A 232 -16.34 10.37 -1.04
CA VAL A 232 -16.36 9.64 0.26
C VAL A 232 -15.69 10.40 1.39
N LEU A 233 -14.80 11.37 1.09
CA LEU A 233 -14.03 12.11 2.09
C LEU A 233 -14.81 13.22 2.79
N ASP A 234 -15.88 13.71 2.18
CA ASP A 234 -16.68 14.80 2.71
C ASP A 234 -18.05 14.83 2.02
N THR A 235 -19.01 14.04 2.53
CA THR A 235 -20.36 13.99 1.99
C THR A 235 -21.32 13.28 2.92
N ASP A 236 -22.60 13.64 2.80
CA ASP A 236 -23.69 12.82 3.32
C ASP A 236 -23.86 11.58 2.46
N TYR A 237 -24.19 10.47 3.08
CA TYR A 237 -24.34 9.17 2.39
C TYR A 237 -25.57 8.41 2.91
N GLU A 238 -26.06 7.50 2.10
CA GLU A 238 -27.13 6.58 2.51
C GLU A 238 -26.56 5.50 3.43
N LEU A 239 -27.31 5.21 4.50
CA LEU A 239 -26.93 4.13 5.41
C LEU A 239 -26.94 2.77 4.69
N SER A 240 -26.00 1.92 5.04
CA SER A 240 -25.97 0.54 4.53
C SER A 240 -27.23 -0.21 4.95
N LYS A 241 -27.93 -0.79 3.99
CA LYS A 241 -29.07 -1.68 4.25
C LYS A 241 -28.72 -2.90 5.10
N LEU A 242 -27.44 -3.27 5.17
CA LEU A 242 -26.97 -4.42 5.94
C LEU A 242 -27.38 -4.35 7.41
N TYR A 243 -27.40 -3.16 8.01
CA TYR A 243 -27.80 -2.92 9.40
C TYR A 243 -29.23 -2.42 9.56
N ASP A 244 -29.95 -2.19 8.46
CA ASP A 244 -31.37 -1.82 8.51
C ASP A 244 -32.18 -2.95 9.15
N SER A 245 -33.01 -2.61 10.14
CA SER A 245 -33.84 -3.59 10.86
C SER A 245 -34.83 -4.32 9.94
N LYS A 246 -35.25 -3.67 8.85
CA LYS A 246 -36.19 -4.21 7.85
C LYS A 246 -35.50 -5.11 6.80
N PHE A 247 -34.17 -5.09 6.71
CA PHE A 247 -33.44 -5.86 5.71
C PHE A 247 -33.12 -7.27 6.19
N THR A 248 -33.61 -8.26 5.41
CA THR A 248 -33.31 -9.67 5.69
C THR A 248 -31.95 -10.04 5.12
N THR A 249 -31.08 -10.60 5.94
CA THR A 249 -29.79 -11.18 5.56
C THR A 249 -29.83 -12.71 5.68
N MET A 250 -28.75 -13.38 5.30
CA MET A 250 -28.63 -14.85 5.53
C MET A 250 -28.69 -15.22 7.03
N PHE A 251 -28.38 -14.30 7.93
CA PHE A 251 -28.24 -14.54 9.37
C PHE A 251 -29.32 -13.81 10.21
N ARG A 252 -30.08 -12.90 9.63
CA ARG A 252 -31.09 -12.08 10.33
C ARG A 252 -32.29 -11.86 9.45
N LYS A 253 -33.49 -12.18 9.94
CA LYS A 253 -34.75 -11.75 9.33
C LYS A 253 -34.99 -10.28 9.62
N GLY A 254 -35.40 -9.52 8.61
CA GLY A 254 -35.89 -8.16 8.79
C GLY A 254 -37.20 -8.18 9.59
N THR A 255 -37.38 -7.14 10.40
CA THR A 255 -38.67 -6.91 11.06
C THR A 255 -39.58 -6.20 10.06
N ASP A 256 -40.69 -6.81 9.70
CA ASP A 256 -41.75 -6.14 8.95
C ASP A 256 -42.20 -4.93 9.78
N GLY A 257 -42.12 -3.74 9.17
CA GLY A 257 -42.59 -2.54 9.86
C GLY A 257 -44.07 -2.67 10.08
N GLU A 258 -44.50 -2.50 11.34
CA GLU A 258 -45.88 -2.16 11.64
C GLU A 258 -46.27 -0.80 11.05
#